data_93032d37ab5f400af157e01d8fded467
#
_entry.id   93032d37ab5f400af157e01d8fded467
#
_cell.length_a   1.000
_cell.length_b   1.000
_cell.length_c   1.000
_cell.angle_alpha   90.00
_cell.angle_beta   90.00
_cell.angle_gamma   90.00
#
_symmetry.space_group_name_H-M   'P 1'
#
loop_
_entity.id
_entity.type
_entity.pdbx_description
1 polymer ?
#
loop_
_entity_poly.entity_id
_entity_poly.type
_entity_poly.pdbx_seq_one_letter_code
_entity_poly.pdbx_strand_id
1 'polypeptide(L)'
;SNICTNQGLLVTAATIYMSIVGPRGLAQVAAASMQRSAELVEALVAVPGVRLAFDRPRFHEAVLLLDRPVRGVLEALAARGIIGGCDLSADYPALANALLVCATETRTPADIAAYAGALADVMKNAAAA
;
A
#
# COMPACT_ATOMS: atom_id res chain seq x y z
N SER A 1 -0.81 27.03 23.14
CA SER A 1 -1.61 26.64 21.98
C SER A 1 -2.86 25.90 22.39
N ASN A 2 -3.95 26.19 21.76
CA ASN A 2 -5.28 25.65 22.13
C ASN A 2 -5.71 24.46 21.27
N ILE A 3 -4.99 24.11 20.21
CA ILE A 3 -5.53 23.22 19.20
C ILE A 3 -4.80 21.90 19.12
N CYS A 4 -3.52 21.80 19.07
CA CYS A 4 -2.82 20.54 18.76
C CYS A 4 -1.52 20.34 19.51
N THR A 5 -1.48 20.69 20.78
CA THR A 5 -0.22 20.62 21.53
C THR A 5 -0.06 19.41 22.41
N ASN A 6 -1.11 18.62 22.61
CA ASN A 6 -1.06 17.54 23.57
C ASN A 6 -1.65 16.25 22.99
N GLN A 7 -0.78 15.32 22.66
CA GLN A 7 -1.10 13.98 22.16
C GLN A 7 -0.92 12.93 23.28
N GLY A 8 -1.30 13.24 24.50
CA GLY A 8 -1.05 12.39 25.68
C GLY A 8 -1.50 10.95 25.51
N LEU A 9 -2.67 10.71 24.94
CA LEU A 9 -3.15 9.37 24.66
C LEU A 9 -2.26 8.61 23.67
N LEU A 10 -1.87 9.25 22.57
CA LEU A 10 -1.00 8.62 21.55
C LEU A 10 0.41 8.39 22.08
N VAL A 11 0.95 9.31 22.90
CA VAL A 11 2.24 9.12 23.55
C VAL A 11 2.18 7.93 24.51
N THR A 12 1.11 7.79 25.29
CA THR A 12 0.91 6.65 26.17
C THR A 12 0.81 5.35 25.39
N ALA A 13 0.02 5.32 24.33
CA ALA A 13 -0.12 4.15 23.46
C ALA A 13 1.22 3.74 22.82
N ALA A 14 1.98 4.71 22.30
CA ALA A 14 3.31 4.47 21.73
C ALA A 14 4.30 3.93 22.78
N THR A 15 4.28 4.49 23.98
CA THR A 15 5.14 4.04 25.09
C THR A 15 4.83 2.61 25.48
N ILE A 16 3.55 2.25 25.61
CA ILE A 16 3.11 0.89 25.94
C ILE A 16 3.56 -0.07 24.82
N TYR A 17 3.28 0.28 23.56
CA TYR A 17 3.65 -0.53 22.40
C TYR A 17 5.17 -0.79 22.37
N MET A 18 5.97 0.26 22.44
CA MET A 18 7.45 0.13 22.44
C MET A 18 7.98 -0.67 23.62
N SER A 19 7.36 -0.55 24.79
CA SER A 19 7.75 -1.30 25.99
C SER A 19 7.46 -2.81 25.84
N ILE A 20 6.33 -3.15 25.22
CA ILE A 20 5.94 -4.55 24.98
C ILE A 20 6.81 -5.18 23.89
N VAL A 21 6.98 -4.51 22.77
CA VAL A 21 7.67 -5.02 21.58
C VAL A 21 9.19 -5.04 21.80
N GLY A 22 9.72 -4.03 22.46
CA GLY A 22 11.15 -3.85 22.71
C GLY A 22 11.97 -3.59 21.44
N PRO A 23 13.29 -3.37 21.56
CA PRO A 23 14.11 -2.99 20.41
C PRO A 23 14.20 -4.08 19.34
N ARG A 24 14.25 -5.36 19.74
CA ARG A 24 14.26 -6.47 18.77
C ARG A 24 12.96 -6.60 18.02
N GLY A 25 11.84 -6.47 18.74
CA GLY A 25 10.53 -6.56 18.10
C GLY A 25 10.26 -5.40 17.14
N LEU A 26 10.67 -4.17 17.49
CA LEU A 26 10.60 -3.04 16.56
C LEU A 26 11.39 -3.29 15.26
N ALA A 27 12.61 -3.84 15.39
CA ALA A 27 13.41 -4.19 14.23
C ALA A 27 12.74 -5.31 13.38
N GLN A 28 12.12 -6.30 14.03
CA GLN A 28 11.38 -7.37 13.35
C GLN A 28 10.13 -6.83 12.61
N VAL A 29 9.36 -5.95 13.24
CA VAL A 29 8.20 -5.30 12.60
C VAL A 29 8.64 -4.50 11.38
N ALA A 30 9.72 -3.73 11.49
CA ALA A 30 10.25 -2.95 10.38
C ALA A 30 10.71 -3.86 9.22
N ALA A 31 11.49 -4.90 9.52
CA ALA A 31 11.96 -5.85 8.51
C ALA A 31 10.80 -6.59 7.83
N ALA A 32 9.81 -7.05 8.60
CA ALA A 32 8.64 -7.71 8.06
C ALA A 32 7.82 -6.77 7.17
N SER A 33 7.64 -5.51 7.56
CA SER A 33 6.95 -4.51 6.74
C SER A 33 7.66 -4.26 5.41
N MET A 34 8.99 -4.13 5.42
CA MET A 34 9.78 -4.01 4.19
C MET A 34 9.63 -5.24 3.29
N GLN A 35 9.67 -6.43 3.87
CA GLN A 35 9.51 -7.68 3.14
C GLN A 35 8.11 -7.78 2.50
N ARG A 36 7.04 -7.53 3.26
CA ARG A 36 5.66 -7.56 2.74
C ARG A 36 5.43 -6.53 1.65
N SER A 37 6.00 -5.34 1.79
CA SER A 37 5.94 -4.32 0.75
C SER A 37 6.67 -4.76 -0.53
N ALA A 38 7.83 -5.39 -0.41
CA ALA A 38 8.57 -5.91 -1.56
C ALA A 38 7.77 -7.02 -2.28
N GLU A 39 7.24 -7.99 -1.53
CA GLU A 39 6.39 -9.07 -2.05
C GLU A 39 5.12 -8.53 -2.73
N LEU A 40 4.46 -7.51 -2.12
CA LEU A 40 3.30 -6.86 -2.72
C LEU A 40 3.66 -6.21 -4.05
N VAL A 41 4.72 -5.40 -4.08
CA VAL A 41 5.15 -4.72 -5.31
C VAL A 41 5.50 -5.72 -6.41
N GLU A 42 6.24 -6.79 -6.11
CA GLU A 42 6.57 -7.84 -7.06
C GLU A 42 5.30 -8.49 -7.65
N ALA A 43 4.34 -8.83 -6.80
CA ALA A 43 3.08 -9.42 -7.24
C ALA A 43 2.24 -8.49 -8.11
N LEU A 44 2.19 -7.18 -7.77
CA LEU A 44 1.38 -6.22 -8.51
C LEU A 44 2.01 -5.79 -9.84
N VAL A 45 3.35 -5.65 -9.91
CA VAL A 45 4.01 -5.31 -11.18
C VAL A 45 4.03 -6.48 -12.18
N ALA A 46 3.76 -7.70 -11.74
CA ALA A 46 3.54 -8.83 -12.62
C ALA A 46 2.20 -8.73 -13.38
N VAL A 47 1.29 -7.87 -12.97
CA VAL A 47 0.02 -7.64 -13.64
C VAL A 47 0.24 -6.74 -14.87
N PRO A 48 -0.19 -7.15 -16.07
CA PRO A 48 -0.08 -6.32 -17.28
C PRO A 48 -0.74 -4.94 -17.08
N GLY A 49 -0.04 -3.88 -17.51
CA GLY A 49 -0.50 -2.50 -17.36
C GLY A 49 -0.11 -1.85 -16.03
N VAL A 50 0.62 -2.56 -15.16
CA VAL A 50 1.13 -2.04 -13.87
C VAL A 50 2.65 -1.97 -13.91
N ARG A 51 3.22 -0.85 -13.46
CA ARG A 51 4.68 -0.69 -13.34
C ARG A 51 5.05 0.12 -12.10
N LEU A 52 6.24 -0.10 -11.59
CA LEU A 52 6.78 0.69 -10.48
C LEU A 52 7.15 2.10 -10.97
N ALA A 53 6.77 3.14 -10.21
CA ALA A 53 7.08 4.52 -10.56
C ALA A 53 8.55 4.90 -10.30
N PHE A 54 9.11 4.39 -9.19
CA PHE A 54 10.44 4.77 -8.72
C PHE A 54 11.25 3.53 -8.32
N ASP A 55 12.39 3.32 -8.97
CA ASP A 55 13.35 2.29 -8.59
C ASP A 55 14.35 2.87 -7.57
N ARG A 56 13.88 3.01 -6.33
CA ARG A 56 14.65 3.53 -5.19
C ARG A 56 14.37 2.69 -3.95
N PRO A 57 15.28 2.70 -2.94
CA PRO A 57 14.99 2.10 -1.64
C PRO A 57 13.68 2.65 -1.07
N ARG A 58 12.83 1.76 -0.56
CA ARG A 58 11.53 2.07 0.03
C ARG A 58 11.32 1.30 1.32
N PHE A 59 10.41 1.75 2.14
CA PHE A 59 10.06 1.05 3.37
C PHE A 59 8.80 0.21 3.17
N HIS A 60 7.63 0.71 3.54
CA HIS A 60 6.37 -0.04 3.47
C HIS A 60 5.37 0.52 2.46
N GLU A 61 5.76 1.53 1.71
CA GLU A 61 4.96 2.18 0.67
C GLU A 61 5.66 2.15 -0.67
N ALA A 62 4.88 2.08 -1.73
CA ALA A 62 5.36 2.16 -3.10
C ALA A 62 4.34 2.86 -4.00
N VAL A 63 4.82 3.56 -5.02
CA VAL A 63 3.97 4.16 -6.05
C VAL A 63 4.03 3.30 -7.30
N LEU A 64 2.86 2.87 -7.74
CA LEU A 64 2.65 2.15 -8.99
C LEU A 64 2.01 3.09 -10.03
N LEU A 65 2.33 2.90 -11.29
CA LEU A 65 1.70 3.59 -12.41
C LEU A 65 0.87 2.57 -13.19
N LEU A 66 -0.38 2.92 -13.43
CA LEU A 66 -1.33 2.10 -14.16
C LEU A 66 -1.51 2.66 -15.58
N ASP A 67 -1.83 1.81 -16.54
CA ASP A 67 -2.16 2.20 -17.93
C ASP A 67 -3.57 2.81 -18.07
N ARG A 68 -4.29 2.97 -16.95
CA ARG A 68 -5.67 3.47 -16.90
C ARG A 68 -5.95 4.26 -15.63
N PRO A 69 -7.09 5.00 -15.56
CA PRO A 69 -7.45 5.79 -14.40
C PRO A 69 -7.56 4.95 -13.12
N VAL A 70 -6.84 5.38 -12.07
CA VAL A 70 -6.76 4.67 -10.78
C VAL A 70 -8.11 4.57 -10.09
N ARG A 71 -8.94 5.61 -10.16
CA ARG A 71 -10.24 5.67 -9.51
C ARG A 71 -11.11 4.46 -9.84
N GLY A 72 -11.29 4.15 -11.12
CA GLY A 72 -12.12 3.00 -11.55
C GLY A 72 -11.56 1.66 -11.10
N VAL A 73 -10.24 1.54 -11.05
CA VAL A 73 -9.56 0.35 -10.51
C VAL A 73 -9.83 0.20 -9.02
N LEU A 74 -9.71 1.28 -8.24
CA LEU A 74 -9.98 1.25 -6.79
C LEU A 74 -11.45 0.95 -6.47
N GLU A 75 -12.39 1.51 -7.21
CA GLU A 75 -13.81 1.22 -7.07
C GLU A 75 -14.12 -0.27 -7.34
N ALA A 76 -13.52 -0.85 -8.39
CA ALA A 76 -13.68 -2.26 -8.71
C ALA A 76 -13.02 -3.20 -7.69
N LEU A 77 -11.89 -2.81 -7.09
CA LEU A 77 -11.26 -3.53 -5.99
C LEU A 77 -12.09 -3.44 -4.70
N ALA A 78 -12.62 -2.25 -4.39
CA ALA A 78 -13.48 -2.04 -3.23
C ALA A 78 -14.76 -2.89 -3.29
N ALA A 79 -15.36 -3.04 -4.47
CA ALA A 79 -16.49 -3.95 -4.69
C ALA A 79 -16.17 -5.42 -4.40
N ARG A 80 -14.88 -5.79 -4.36
CA ARG A 80 -14.37 -7.12 -3.99
C ARG A 80 -13.85 -7.19 -2.55
N GLY A 81 -14.09 -6.13 -1.74
CA GLY A 81 -13.64 -6.04 -0.36
C GLY A 81 -12.17 -5.70 -0.19
N ILE A 82 -11.50 -5.18 -1.22
CA ILE A 82 -10.07 -4.82 -1.17
C ILE A 82 -9.92 -3.30 -1.23
N ILE A 83 -9.36 -2.72 -0.18
CA ILE A 83 -8.92 -1.31 -0.17
C ILE A 83 -7.53 -1.29 -0.81
N GLY A 84 -7.48 -1.01 -2.13
CA GLY A 84 -6.28 -1.19 -2.94
C GLY A 84 -5.20 -0.13 -2.75
N GLY A 85 -5.49 1.00 -2.11
CA GLY A 85 -4.51 2.07 -1.91
C GLY A 85 -5.11 3.46 -2.08
N CYS A 86 -4.25 4.43 -2.42
CA CYS A 86 -4.63 5.83 -2.59
C CYS A 86 -4.34 6.31 -4.02
N ASP A 87 -5.32 6.94 -4.65
CA ASP A 87 -5.17 7.60 -5.94
C ASP A 87 -4.40 8.92 -5.78
N LEU A 88 -3.23 9.01 -6.36
CA LEU A 88 -2.36 10.19 -6.32
C LEU A 88 -2.56 11.12 -7.53
N SER A 89 -3.45 10.81 -8.45
CA SER A 89 -3.57 11.52 -9.74
C SER A 89 -3.96 12.99 -9.57
N ALA A 90 -4.75 13.32 -8.54
CA ALA A 90 -5.15 14.69 -8.26
C ALA A 90 -4.04 15.52 -7.58
N ASP A 91 -3.30 14.90 -6.64
CA ASP A 91 -2.26 15.57 -5.86
C ASP A 91 -0.94 15.68 -6.63
N TYR A 92 -0.69 14.71 -7.53
CA TYR A 92 0.53 14.63 -8.34
C TYR A 92 0.21 14.43 -9.83
N PRO A 93 -0.35 15.42 -10.52
CA PRO A 93 -0.79 15.28 -11.92
C PRO A 93 0.33 14.85 -12.89
N ALA A 94 1.58 15.19 -12.57
CA ALA A 94 2.75 14.80 -13.37
C ALA A 94 3.01 13.27 -13.36
N LEU A 95 2.48 12.54 -12.39
CA LEU A 95 2.59 11.08 -12.32
C LEU A 95 1.44 10.36 -13.06
N ALA A 96 0.48 11.12 -13.58
CA ALA A 96 -0.72 10.58 -14.26
C ALA A 96 -1.49 9.57 -13.37
N ASN A 97 -1.65 8.33 -13.81
CA ASN A 97 -2.42 7.29 -13.13
C ASN A 97 -1.61 6.62 -12.00
N ALA A 98 -1.25 7.38 -10.98
CA ALA A 98 -0.40 6.92 -9.89
C ALA A 98 -1.22 6.40 -8.71
N LEU A 99 -0.93 5.18 -8.31
CA LEU A 99 -1.52 4.46 -7.17
C LEU A 99 -0.47 4.28 -6.08
N LEU A 100 -0.70 4.83 -4.89
CA LEU A 100 0.09 4.54 -3.70
C LEU A 100 -0.43 3.26 -3.05
N VAL A 101 0.45 2.27 -2.88
CA VAL A 101 0.17 1.02 -2.17
C VAL A 101 1.01 0.90 -0.92
N CYS A 102 0.49 0.20 0.08
CA CYS A 102 1.15 -0.02 1.37
C CYS A 102 0.94 -1.46 1.84
N ALA A 103 1.99 -2.07 2.36
CA ALA A 103 1.88 -3.31 3.12
C ALA A 103 2.79 -3.27 4.34
N THR A 104 2.26 -3.72 5.48
CA THR A 104 2.98 -3.81 6.74
C THR A 104 3.08 -5.26 7.21
N GLU A 105 3.70 -5.48 8.35
CA GLU A 105 3.85 -6.80 8.98
C GLU A 105 2.55 -7.56 9.19
N THR A 106 1.41 -6.83 9.20
CA THR A 106 0.09 -7.44 9.40
C THR A 106 -0.46 -8.15 8.16
N ARG A 107 0.15 -7.94 6.99
CA ARG A 107 -0.30 -8.58 5.76
C ARG A 107 0.28 -9.98 5.61
N THR A 108 -0.56 -10.91 5.20
CA THR A 108 -0.16 -12.30 4.93
C THR A 108 0.15 -12.49 3.44
N PRO A 109 0.89 -13.54 3.05
CA PRO A 109 1.03 -13.91 1.63
C PRO A 109 -0.31 -14.14 0.92
N ALA A 110 -1.32 -14.65 1.64
CA ALA A 110 -2.66 -14.85 1.09
C ALA A 110 -3.36 -13.51 0.78
N ASP A 111 -3.20 -12.49 1.63
CA ASP A 111 -3.73 -11.15 1.37
C ASP A 111 -3.10 -10.55 0.11
N ILE A 112 -1.78 -10.70 -0.05
CA ILE A 112 -1.04 -10.23 -1.22
C ILE A 112 -1.50 -10.94 -2.49
N ALA A 113 -1.64 -12.27 -2.44
CA ALA A 113 -2.12 -13.06 -3.57
C ALA A 113 -3.56 -12.70 -3.95
N ALA A 114 -4.43 -12.48 -2.95
CA ALA A 114 -5.82 -12.06 -3.17
C ALA A 114 -5.88 -10.69 -3.86
N TYR A 115 -5.06 -9.73 -3.40
CA TYR A 115 -4.99 -8.41 -4.02
C TYR A 115 -4.45 -8.51 -5.47
N ALA A 116 -3.35 -9.21 -5.70
CA ALA A 116 -2.78 -9.35 -7.04
C ALA A 116 -3.75 -10.03 -8.02
N GLY A 117 -4.44 -11.07 -7.59
CA GLY A 117 -5.46 -11.75 -8.39
C GLY A 117 -6.63 -10.83 -8.74
N ALA A 118 -7.16 -10.10 -7.74
CA ALA A 118 -8.25 -9.16 -7.97
C ALA A 118 -7.85 -8.01 -8.91
N LEU A 119 -6.62 -7.47 -8.74
CA LEU A 119 -6.10 -6.44 -9.64
C LEU A 119 -5.95 -6.96 -11.06
N ALA A 120 -5.40 -8.17 -11.24
CA ALA A 120 -5.26 -8.78 -12.56
C ALA A 120 -6.61 -8.93 -13.27
N ASP A 121 -7.66 -9.34 -12.57
CA ASP A 121 -9.00 -9.44 -13.12
C ASP A 121 -9.59 -8.07 -13.49
N VAL A 122 -9.43 -7.06 -12.64
CA VAL A 122 -9.89 -5.70 -12.92
C VAL A 122 -9.16 -5.12 -14.12
N MET A 123 -7.85 -5.35 -14.21
CA MET A 123 -7.04 -4.87 -15.34
C MET A 123 -7.42 -5.56 -16.66
N LYS A 124 -7.83 -6.84 -16.67
CA LYS A 124 -8.31 -7.55 -17.85
C LYS A 124 -9.68 -7.06 -18.31
N ASN A 125 -10.64 -6.92 -17.40
CA ASN A 125 -12.03 -6.64 -17.74
C ASN A 125 -12.23 -5.23 -18.30
N ALA A 126 -11.42 -4.26 -17.90
CA ALA A 126 -11.49 -2.90 -18.43
C ALA A 126 -10.83 -2.74 -19.82
N ALA A 127 -10.15 -3.76 -20.33
CA ALA A 127 -9.61 -3.77 -21.70
C ALA A 127 -10.67 -4.23 -22.74
N ALA A 128 -11.83 -4.73 -22.27
CA ALA A 128 -12.90 -5.28 -23.12
C ALA A 128 -14.11 -4.33 -23.27
N ALA A 129 -14.06 -3.12 -22.66
CA ALA A 129 -15.10 -2.08 -22.75
C ALA A 129 -14.58 -0.83 -23.45
#